data_bab52b57d031813945470260be0eda7e
#
_entry.id   bab52b57d031813945470260be0eda7e
#
_cell.length_a   1.000
_cell.length_b   1.000
_cell.length_c   1.000
_cell.angle_alpha   90.00
_cell.angle_beta   90.00
_cell.angle_gamma   90.00
#
_symmetry.space_group_name_H-M   'P 1'
#
loop_
_entity.id
_entity.type
_entity.pdbx_description
1 polymer ?
#
loop_
_entity_poly.entity_id
_entity_poly.type
_entity_poly.pdbx_seq_one_letter_code
_entity_poly.pdbx_strand_id
1 'polypeptide(L)'
;REANRAILGSWKLYAGSSVDAEQMTFLADGSMTGCAVLADGTRADFCGTWEIQEYDTRRERYWNESEFELTLSRGSTAEQYGLRICRRMTADGGYKYALILSDGTKESSMVLE
;
A
#
# COMPACT_ATOMS: atom_id res chain seq x y z
N ARG A 1 -16.39 2.05 5.39
CA ARG A 1 -16.14 1.48 4.07
C ARG A 1 -15.33 0.20 4.17
N GLU A 2 -15.61 -0.69 3.26
CA GLU A 2 -14.93 -1.99 3.22
C GLU A 2 -13.43 -1.86 2.99
N ALA A 3 -13.01 -0.95 2.09
CA ALA A 3 -11.60 -0.73 1.81
C ALA A 3 -10.85 -0.23 3.05
N ASN A 4 -11.47 0.65 3.82
CA ASN A 4 -10.89 1.17 5.06
C ASN A 4 -10.70 0.07 6.12
N ARG A 5 -11.54 -0.95 6.09
CA ARG A 5 -11.40 -2.10 7.00
C ARG A 5 -10.38 -3.10 6.46
N ALA A 6 -10.43 -3.36 5.16
CA ALA A 6 -9.59 -4.37 4.54
C ALA A 6 -8.12 -4.02 4.59
N ILE A 7 -7.77 -2.73 4.59
CA ILE A 7 -6.37 -2.30 4.65
C ILE A 7 -5.77 -2.39 6.06
N LEU A 8 -6.60 -2.48 7.11
CA LEU A 8 -6.08 -2.49 8.48
C LEU A 8 -5.19 -3.68 8.74
N GLY A 9 -4.11 -3.43 9.45
CA GLY A 9 -3.13 -4.45 9.82
C GLY A 9 -1.75 -4.16 9.26
N SER A 10 -0.90 -5.17 9.30
CA SER A 10 0.50 -5.06 8.89
C SER A 10 0.73 -5.78 7.57
N TRP A 11 1.42 -5.10 6.67
CA TRP A 11 1.68 -5.57 5.32
C TRP A 11 3.17 -5.57 5.04
N LYS A 12 3.63 -6.61 4.38
CA LYS A 12 5.04 -6.78 4.03
C LYS A 12 5.20 -6.72 2.52
N LEU A 13 6.23 -6.03 2.06
CA LEU A 13 6.55 -5.96 0.63
C LEU A 13 6.89 -7.36 0.12
N TYR A 14 6.19 -7.75 -0.95
CA TYR A 14 6.44 -9.01 -1.64
C TYR A 14 7.22 -8.78 -2.93
N ALA A 15 6.84 -7.77 -3.72
CA ALA A 15 7.48 -7.47 -4.99
C ALA A 15 7.19 -6.03 -5.41
N GLY A 16 8.04 -5.48 -6.27
CA GLY A 16 7.83 -4.18 -6.89
C GLY A 16 8.55 -3.05 -6.20
N SER A 17 8.40 -1.84 -6.75
CA SER A 17 9.20 -0.68 -6.36
C SER A 17 8.43 0.64 -6.37
N SER A 18 7.09 0.61 -6.40
CA SER A 18 6.32 1.85 -6.38
C SER A 18 6.31 2.53 -5.02
N VAL A 19 6.44 1.75 -3.96
CA VAL A 19 6.45 2.27 -2.60
C VAL A 19 7.82 2.02 -1.96
N ASP A 20 8.32 3.03 -1.28
CA ASP A 20 9.59 2.94 -0.55
C ASP A 20 9.33 2.50 0.88
N ALA A 21 8.94 1.25 1.03
CA ALA A 21 8.67 0.65 2.33
C ALA A 21 8.77 -0.87 2.22
N GLU A 22 9.45 -1.48 3.17
CA GLU A 22 9.50 -2.93 3.30
C GLU A 22 8.29 -3.46 4.08
N GLN A 23 7.75 -2.64 4.97
CA GLN A 23 6.63 -3.01 5.84
C GLN A 23 5.82 -1.74 6.14
N MET A 24 4.50 -1.88 6.19
CA MET A 24 3.59 -0.81 6.62
C MET A 24 2.47 -1.38 7.47
N THR A 25 2.09 -0.65 8.50
CA THR A 25 0.95 -0.97 9.36
C THR A 25 -0.05 0.16 9.30
N PHE A 26 -1.30 -0.17 8.98
CA PHE A 26 -2.40 0.80 8.89
C PHE A 26 -3.32 0.61 10.08
N LEU A 27 -3.55 1.68 10.83
CA LEU A 27 -4.36 1.67 12.04
C LEU A 27 -5.71 2.35 11.81
N ALA A 28 -6.72 1.92 12.55
CA ALA A 28 -8.09 2.38 12.36
C ALA A 28 -8.29 3.88 12.62
N ASP A 29 -7.40 4.50 13.38
CA ASP A 29 -7.47 5.93 13.67
C ASP A 29 -6.92 6.81 12.52
N GLY A 30 -6.50 6.21 11.42
CA GLY A 30 -5.92 6.92 10.27
C GLY A 30 -4.42 7.10 10.36
N SER A 31 -3.78 6.59 11.40
CA SER A 31 -2.31 6.62 11.48
C SER A 31 -1.71 5.40 10.79
N MET A 32 -0.44 5.53 10.40
CA MET A 32 0.30 4.43 9.83
C MET A 32 1.74 4.49 10.32
N THR A 33 2.36 3.33 10.40
CA THR A 33 3.78 3.19 10.66
C THR A 33 4.39 2.31 9.59
N GLY A 34 5.69 2.38 9.44
CA GLY A 34 6.36 1.54 8.48
C GLY A 34 7.87 1.55 8.67
N CYS A 35 8.51 0.81 7.78
CA CYS A 35 9.96 0.65 7.78
C CYS A 35 10.45 0.59 6.34
N ALA A 36 11.47 1.37 6.03
CA ALA A 36 12.17 1.34 4.75
C ALA A 36 13.60 0.82 4.95
N VAL A 37 14.14 0.20 3.91
CA VAL A 37 15.56 -0.19 3.88
C VAL A 37 16.31 0.84 3.07
N LEU A 38 17.32 1.45 3.69
CA LEU A 38 18.13 2.46 3.05
C LEU A 38 19.18 1.82 2.14
N ALA A 39 19.84 2.64 1.31
CA ALA A 39 20.82 2.16 0.34
C ALA A 39 21.99 1.42 1.00
N ASP A 40 22.34 1.78 2.24
CA ASP A 40 23.41 1.12 3.00
C ASP A 40 22.96 -0.14 3.73
N GLY A 41 21.72 -0.55 3.55
CA GLY A 41 21.14 -1.74 4.18
C GLY A 41 20.57 -1.49 5.58
N THR A 42 20.68 -0.29 6.12
CA THR A 42 20.07 0.03 7.41
C THR A 42 18.57 0.26 7.26
N ARG A 43 17.83 0.08 8.35
CA ARG A 43 16.38 0.28 8.37
C ARG A 43 16.05 1.65 8.97
N ALA A 44 15.06 2.29 8.39
CA ALA A 44 14.54 3.56 8.88
C ALA A 44 13.04 3.40 9.13
N ASP A 45 12.62 3.63 10.36
CA ASP A 45 11.22 3.64 10.71
C ASP A 45 10.60 4.98 10.34
N PHE A 46 9.33 4.96 9.96
CA PHE A 46 8.57 6.17 9.67
C PHE A 46 7.16 6.04 10.19
N CYS A 47 6.49 7.17 10.35
CA CYS A 47 5.08 7.23 10.71
C CYS A 47 4.40 8.34 9.92
N GLY A 48 3.08 8.28 9.89
CA GLY A 48 2.28 9.25 9.18
C GLY A 48 0.81 8.93 9.27
N THR A 49 0.07 9.37 8.27
CA THR A 49 -1.37 9.14 8.17
C THR A 49 -1.71 8.55 6.82
N TRP A 50 -2.89 7.92 6.75
CA TRP A 50 -3.39 7.34 5.51
C TRP A 50 -4.85 7.69 5.31
N GLU A 51 -5.25 7.76 4.05
CA GLU A 51 -6.62 8.03 3.66
C GLU A 51 -6.91 7.33 2.33
N ILE A 52 -8.10 6.73 2.22
CA ILE A 52 -8.56 6.08 0.99
C ILE A 52 -9.74 6.84 0.43
N GLN A 53 -9.69 7.10 -0.88
CA GLN A 53 -10.79 7.69 -1.65
C GLN A 53 -11.13 6.77 -2.82
N GLU A 54 -12.33 6.88 -3.35
CA GLU A 54 -12.68 6.22 -4.59
C GLU A 54 -11.86 6.81 -5.73
N TYR A 55 -11.31 5.93 -6.56
CA TYR A 55 -10.55 6.36 -7.71
C TYR A 55 -11.50 6.79 -8.83
N ASP A 56 -11.26 7.98 -9.37
CA ASP A 56 -11.97 8.45 -10.55
C ASP A 56 -11.32 7.83 -11.80
N THR A 57 -11.91 6.75 -12.27
CA THR A 57 -11.39 6.01 -13.43
C THR A 57 -11.38 6.84 -14.72
N ARG A 58 -12.14 7.94 -14.77
CA ARG A 58 -12.14 8.83 -15.96
C ARG A 58 -10.82 9.56 -16.14
N ARG A 59 -10.00 9.63 -15.09
CA ARG A 59 -8.68 10.27 -15.15
C ARG A 59 -7.60 9.37 -15.74
N GLU A 60 -7.85 8.08 -15.80
CA GLU A 60 -6.90 7.07 -16.31
C GLU A 60 -5.49 7.22 -15.75
N ARG A 61 -5.40 7.61 -14.49
CA ARG A 61 -4.16 7.95 -13.83
C ARG A 61 -3.33 6.72 -13.52
N TYR A 62 -4.02 5.61 -13.22
CA TYR A 62 -3.41 4.34 -12.86
C TYR A 62 -3.92 3.27 -13.82
N TRP A 63 -3.01 2.51 -14.36
CA TRP A 63 -3.33 1.53 -15.42
C TRP A 63 -3.57 0.11 -14.90
N ASN A 64 -3.35 -0.14 -13.62
CA ASN A 64 -3.41 -1.48 -13.04
C ASN A 64 -4.79 -1.86 -12.47
N GLU A 65 -5.85 -1.31 -13.03
CA GLU A 65 -7.22 -1.56 -12.58
C GLU A 65 -7.47 -1.14 -11.12
N SER A 66 -6.82 -0.06 -10.70
CA SER A 66 -7.01 0.45 -9.36
C SER A 66 -8.46 0.87 -9.12
N GLU A 67 -9.00 0.48 -7.95
CA GLU A 67 -10.36 0.81 -7.55
C GLU A 67 -10.41 2.01 -6.61
N PHE A 68 -9.31 2.28 -5.93
CA PHE A 68 -9.22 3.32 -4.92
C PHE A 68 -7.94 4.12 -5.10
N GLU A 69 -7.91 5.28 -4.47
CA GLU A 69 -6.70 6.08 -4.34
C GLU A 69 -6.30 6.13 -2.87
N LEU A 70 -5.08 5.73 -2.59
CA LEU A 70 -4.50 5.78 -1.24
C LEU A 70 -3.57 6.99 -1.16
N THR A 71 -3.78 7.83 -0.17
CA THR A 71 -2.87 8.94 0.15
C THR A 71 -2.12 8.60 1.43
N LEU A 72 -0.80 8.61 1.36
CA LEU A 72 0.09 8.46 2.50
C LEU A 72 0.77 9.79 2.77
N SER A 73 0.61 10.31 3.97
CA SER A 73 1.21 11.57 4.38
C SER A 73 2.27 11.31 5.44
N ARG A 74 3.50 11.73 5.17
CA ARG A 74 4.64 11.57 6.07
C ARG A 74 5.30 12.94 6.20
N GLY A 75 5.17 13.56 7.38
CA GLY A 75 5.67 14.91 7.59
C GLY A 75 4.96 15.88 6.65
N SER A 76 5.73 16.63 5.86
CA SER A 76 5.21 17.59 4.88
C SER A 76 4.98 16.98 3.49
N THR A 77 5.25 15.70 3.33
CA THR A 77 5.15 15.01 2.03
C THR A 77 3.88 14.17 1.98
N ALA A 78 3.14 14.27 0.88
CA ALA A 78 2.01 13.41 0.61
C ALA A 78 2.26 12.65 -0.69
N GLU A 79 2.05 11.34 -0.65
CA GLU A 79 2.20 10.46 -1.80
C GLU A 79 0.86 9.81 -2.11
N GLN A 80 0.52 9.71 -3.39
CA GLN A 80 -0.73 9.13 -3.84
C GLN A 80 -0.46 7.89 -4.69
N TYR A 81 -1.24 6.85 -4.42
CA TYR A 81 -1.14 5.58 -5.12
C TYR A 81 -2.51 5.12 -5.57
N GLY A 82 -2.58 4.52 -6.75
CA GLY A 82 -3.72 3.69 -7.09
C GLY A 82 -3.69 2.43 -6.25
N LEU A 83 -4.81 2.06 -5.68
CA LEU A 83 -4.91 0.94 -4.74
C LEU A 83 -5.90 -0.09 -5.26
N ARG A 84 -5.49 -1.35 -5.25
CA ARG A 84 -6.35 -2.51 -5.41
C ARG A 84 -6.06 -3.48 -4.28
N ILE A 85 -7.12 -4.01 -3.68
CA ILE A 85 -7.01 -5.02 -2.63
C ILE A 85 -7.56 -6.32 -3.22
N CYS A 86 -6.75 -7.37 -3.22
CA CYS A 86 -7.13 -8.63 -3.82
C CYS A 86 -6.66 -9.80 -2.97
N ARG A 87 -7.19 -10.98 -3.28
CA ARG A 87 -6.72 -12.23 -2.69
C ARG A 87 -5.81 -12.93 -3.67
N ARG A 88 -4.72 -13.48 -3.17
CA ARG A 88 -3.81 -14.31 -3.96
C ARG A 88 -3.76 -15.71 -3.40
N MET A 89 -3.78 -16.69 -4.29
CA MET A 89 -3.60 -18.08 -3.91
C MET A 89 -2.13 -18.32 -3.53
N THR A 90 -1.93 -18.99 -2.41
CA THR A 90 -0.60 -19.39 -1.96
C THR A 90 -0.28 -20.79 -2.49
N ALA A 91 1.01 -21.18 -2.39
CA ALA A 91 1.47 -22.47 -2.90
C ALA A 91 0.82 -23.67 -2.21
N ASP A 92 0.36 -23.49 -0.98
CA ASP A 92 -0.30 -24.54 -0.19
C ASP A 92 -1.82 -24.64 -0.45
N GLY A 93 -2.33 -23.85 -1.42
CA GLY A 93 -3.75 -23.84 -1.76
C GLY A 93 -4.60 -22.87 -0.93
N GLY A 94 -4.00 -22.17 0.01
CA GLY A 94 -4.66 -21.12 0.79
C GLY A 94 -4.70 -19.80 0.05
N TYR A 95 -5.15 -18.75 0.74
CA TYR A 95 -5.21 -17.39 0.20
C TYR A 95 -4.54 -16.41 1.14
N LYS A 96 -3.93 -15.39 0.57
CA LYS A 96 -3.47 -14.20 1.30
C LYS A 96 -4.03 -12.96 0.64
N TYR A 97 -4.36 -11.98 1.46
CA TYR A 97 -4.70 -10.66 0.93
C TYR A 97 -3.45 -9.93 0.48
N ALA A 98 -3.57 -9.22 -0.61
CA ALA A 98 -2.50 -8.41 -1.17
C ALA A 98 -3.00 -7.00 -1.45
N LEU A 99 -2.15 -6.02 -1.18
CA LEU A 99 -2.33 -4.64 -1.63
C LEU A 99 -1.49 -4.45 -2.88
N ILE A 100 -2.10 -3.94 -3.93
CA ILE A 100 -1.38 -3.55 -5.13
C ILE A 100 -1.38 -2.02 -5.17
N LEU A 101 -0.20 -1.44 -5.12
CA LEU A 101 0.00 0.00 -5.09
C LEU A 101 0.69 0.44 -6.37
N SER A 102 0.06 1.36 -7.11
CA SER A 102 0.59 1.88 -8.37
C SER A 102 0.89 3.36 -8.24
N ASP A 103 2.05 3.79 -8.73
CA ASP A 103 2.38 5.20 -8.81
C ASP A 103 2.10 5.79 -10.21
N GLY A 104 1.49 5.00 -11.08
CA GLY A 104 1.22 5.37 -12.47
C GLY A 104 2.22 4.80 -13.47
N THR A 105 3.39 4.37 -13.02
CA THR A 105 4.43 3.75 -13.85
C THR A 105 4.91 2.40 -13.32
N LYS A 106 4.93 2.24 -12.02
CA LYS A 106 5.37 1.02 -11.34
C LYS A 106 4.31 0.58 -10.37
N GLU A 107 4.37 -0.66 -9.96
CA GLU A 107 3.51 -1.14 -8.88
C GLU A 107 4.30 -1.96 -7.87
N SER A 108 3.74 -2.05 -6.68
CA SER A 108 4.24 -2.92 -5.62
C SER A 108 3.12 -3.80 -5.14
N SER A 109 3.46 -5.02 -4.77
CA SER A 109 2.56 -5.94 -4.07
C SER A 109 2.99 -6.07 -2.63
N MET A 110 2.07 -5.86 -1.71
CA MET A 110 2.29 -6.10 -0.28
C MET A 110 1.33 -7.18 0.18
N VAL A 111 1.80 -8.07 1.03
CA VAL A 111 0.99 -9.17 1.56
C VAL A 111 0.74 -8.98 3.05
N LEU A 112 -0.46 -9.37 3.48
CA LEU A 112 -0.85 -9.29 4.89
C LEU A 112 -0.01 -10.26 5.71
N GLU A 113 0.58 -9.77 6.77
CA GLU A 113 1.34 -10.57 7.71
C GLU A 113 0.45 -11.38 8.64
#